data_f9f03ce1664e77b90bb41cd28b5362da
#
_entry.id   f9f03ce1664e77b90bb41cd28b5362da
#
_cell.length_a   1.000
_cell.length_b   1.000
_cell.length_c   1.000
_cell.angle_alpha   90.00
_cell.angle_beta   90.00
_cell.angle_gamma   90.00
#
_symmetry.space_group_name_H-M   'P 1'
#
loop_
_entity.id
_entity.type
_entity.pdbx_description
1 polymer ?
#
loop_
_entity_poly.entity_id
_entity_poly.type
_entity_poly.pdbx_seq_one_letter_code
_entity_poly.pdbx_strand_id
1 'polypeptide(L)'
;MIDRETSGRALQQIPYGLYIVGSLNGGVPATIVANWVTQVSFSPPWVAIAVEAGSRMKEYIAASGFFSVNILPSGGRDMAKAFLKGPEAEGGTIGGKKFEGAKNGTPFLAGASASFECRVVQALDAPDHRIFIGEVVDAVVRREGKDVLTLRETGWRYKK
;
A
#
# COMPACT_ATOMS: atom_id res chain seq x y z
N MET A 1 3.54 -31.07 12.95
CA MET A 1 3.97 -29.65 13.01
C MET A 1 4.53 -29.29 11.64
N ILE A 2 4.12 -28.18 11.04
CA ILE A 2 4.64 -27.77 9.71
C ILE A 2 6.11 -27.32 9.84
N ASP A 3 6.95 -27.73 8.89
CA ASP A 3 8.32 -27.23 8.80
C ASP A 3 8.30 -25.75 8.35
N ARG A 4 8.82 -24.87 9.22
CA ARG A 4 8.80 -23.42 8.98
C ARG A 4 9.66 -22.99 7.81
N GLU A 5 10.78 -23.70 7.55
CA GLU A 5 11.65 -23.40 6.44
C GLU A 5 10.97 -23.71 5.10
N THR A 6 10.38 -24.89 5.01
CA THR A 6 9.66 -25.31 3.79
C THR A 6 8.44 -24.44 3.54
N SER A 7 7.66 -24.11 4.58
CA SER A 7 6.49 -23.22 4.43
C SER A 7 6.92 -21.82 4.00
N GLY A 8 7.98 -21.27 4.57
CA GLY A 8 8.51 -19.97 4.17
C GLY A 8 8.95 -19.93 2.71
N ARG A 9 9.66 -20.97 2.24
CA ARG A 9 10.04 -21.09 0.82
C ARG A 9 8.85 -21.21 -0.12
N ALA A 10 7.82 -21.95 0.28
CA ALA A 10 6.58 -22.06 -0.51
C ALA A 10 5.86 -20.71 -0.61
N LEU A 11 5.70 -19.98 0.50
CA LEU A 11 5.07 -18.67 0.53
C LEU A 11 5.83 -17.61 -0.29
N GLN A 12 7.15 -17.70 -0.38
CA GLN A 12 7.98 -16.84 -1.23
C GLN A 12 7.72 -17.04 -2.74
N GLN A 13 7.01 -18.10 -3.15
CA GLN A 13 6.61 -18.28 -4.55
C GLN A 13 5.38 -17.45 -4.93
N ILE A 14 4.64 -16.91 -3.96
CA ILE A 14 3.52 -16.01 -4.23
C ILE A 14 4.09 -14.74 -4.90
N PRO A 15 3.60 -14.36 -6.10
CA PRO A 15 4.04 -13.13 -6.73
C PRO A 15 3.44 -11.94 -5.99
N TYR A 16 4.28 -11.02 -5.54
CA TYR A 16 3.86 -9.78 -4.89
C TYR A 16 4.17 -8.57 -5.75
N GLY A 17 3.20 -7.68 -5.90
CA GLY A 17 3.47 -6.31 -6.26
C GLY A 17 4.20 -5.57 -5.13
N LEU A 18 4.69 -4.38 -5.42
CA LEU A 18 5.19 -3.44 -4.41
C LEU A 18 4.45 -2.12 -4.57
N TYR A 19 3.85 -1.66 -3.49
CA TYR A 19 2.93 -0.53 -3.49
C TYR A 19 3.33 0.49 -2.44
N ILE A 20 2.89 1.73 -2.62
CA ILE A 20 2.91 2.73 -1.56
C ILE A 20 1.48 2.89 -1.05
N VAL A 21 1.26 2.46 0.18
CA VAL A 21 -0.03 2.64 0.87
C VAL A 21 0.01 3.97 1.62
N GLY A 22 -1.05 4.73 1.49
CA GLY A 22 -1.20 6.02 2.17
C GLY A 22 -2.43 6.07 3.05
N SER A 23 -2.40 6.93 4.06
CA SER A 23 -3.55 7.28 4.90
C SER A 23 -3.33 8.66 5.53
N LEU A 24 -4.09 9.01 6.55
CA LEU A 24 -4.05 10.31 7.21
C LEU A 24 -3.72 10.17 8.69
N ASN A 25 -2.70 10.88 9.14
CA ASN A 25 -2.38 11.10 10.55
C ASN A 25 -2.96 12.46 10.97
N GLY A 26 -4.14 12.47 11.59
CA GLY A 26 -4.80 13.72 11.98
C GLY A 26 -4.97 14.70 10.82
N GLY A 27 -5.27 14.22 9.63
CA GLY A 27 -5.40 15.00 8.40
C GLY A 27 -4.10 15.20 7.61
N VAL A 28 -2.95 14.81 8.15
CA VAL A 28 -1.65 14.87 7.45
C VAL A 28 -1.44 13.57 6.67
N PRO A 29 -1.25 13.61 5.35
CA PRO A 29 -0.96 12.41 4.56
C PRO A 29 0.33 11.73 5.00
N ALA A 30 0.25 10.42 5.19
CA ALA A 30 1.34 9.54 5.58
C ALA A 30 1.38 8.31 4.68
N THR A 31 2.56 7.70 4.53
CA THR A 31 2.76 6.57 3.61
C THR A 31 3.61 5.48 4.20
N ILE A 32 3.47 4.26 3.67
CA ILE A 32 4.38 3.12 3.87
C ILE A 32 4.57 2.35 2.58
N VAL A 33 5.64 1.56 2.50
CA VAL A 33 5.78 0.51 1.48
C VAL A 33 5.02 -0.74 1.93
N ALA A 34 4.24 -1.33 1.05
CA ALA A 34 3.47 -2.55 1.31
C ALA A 34 3.48 -3.47 0.08
N ASN A 35 3.34 -4.77 0.31
CA ASN A 35 3.29 -5.77 -0.74
C ASN A 35 2.06 -6.70 -0.67
N TRP A 36 1.35 -6.73 0.44
CA TRP A 36 0.16 -7.56 0.59
C TRP A 36 -1.09 -6.75 0.29
N VAL A 37 -1.42 -6.70 -1.01
CA VAL A 37 -2.58 -5.99 -1.56
C VAL A 37 -3.24 -6.89 -2.59
N THR A 38 -4.55 -7.07 -2.50
CA THR A 38 -5.31 -7.84 -3.48
C THR A 38 -6.74 -7.33 -3.63
N GLN A 39 -7.28 -7.40 -4.85
CA GLN A 39 -8.70 -7.20 -5.07
C GLN A 39 -9.48 -8.41 -4.55
N VAL A 40 -10.61 -8.18 -3.88
CA VAL A 40 -11.43 -9.21 -3.26
C VAL A 40 -12.91 -9.16 -3.66
N SER A 41 -13.33 -8.16 -4.43
CA SER A 41 -14.69 -8.05 -5.01
C SER A 41 -14.67 -7.19 -6.26
N PHE A 42 -15.58 -7.47 -7.21
CA PHE A 42 -15.79 -6.68 -8.42
C PHE A 42 -16.91 -5.63 -8.26
N SER A 43 -17.98 -5.98 -7.55
CA SER A 43 -19.17 -5.12 -7.46
C SER A 43 -19.80 -5.24 -6.07
N PRO A 44 -19.61 -4.23 -5.21
CA PRO A 44 -18.69 -3.11 -5.38
C PRO A 44 -17.21 -3.55 -5.41
N PRO A 45 -16.30 -2.76 -6.00
CA PRO A 45 -14.88 -3.11 -6.03
C PRO A 45 -14.26 -2.97 -4.64
N TRP A 46 -13.84 -4.08 -4.05
CA TRP A 46 -13.16 -4.10 -2.76
C TRP A 46 -11.73 -4.57 -2.90
N VAL A 47 -10.88 -4.00 -2.05
CA VAL A 47 -9.45 -4.33 -1.96
C VAL A 47 -9.11 -4.66 -0.51
N ALA A 48 -8.35 -5.73 -0.31
CA ALA A 48 -7.75 -6.08 0.97
C ALA A 48 -6.27 -5.67 0.99
N ILE A 49 -5.84 -5.11 2.11
CA ILE A 49 -4.43 -4.85 2.42
C ILE A 49 -4.09 -5.41 3.80
N ALA A 50 -2.85 -5.85 3.98
CA ALA A 50 -2.35 -6.23 5.30
C ALA A 50 -1.23 -5.28 5.72
N VAL A 51 -1.37 -4.73 6.93
CA VAL A 51 -0.43 -3.78 7.53
C VAL A 51 0.12 -4.37 8.82
N GLU A 52 1.42 -4.29 9.05
CA GLU A 52 2.04 -4.82 10.28
C GLU A 52 1.37 -4.25 11.54
N ALA A 53 1.11 -5.12 12.51
CA ALA A 53 0.42 -4.76 13.76
C ALA A 53 1.14 -3.65 14.56
N GLY A 54 2.47 -3.58 14.45
CA GLY A 54 3.30 -2.54 15.07
C GLY A 54 3.43 -1.24 14.24
N SER A 55 2.86 -1.19 13.04
CA SER A 55 2.95 0.00 12.18
C SER A 55 2.00 1.11 12.63
N ARG A 56 2.49 2.35 12.65
CA ARG A 56 1.64 3.54 12.85
C ARG A 56 0.57 3.67 11.77
N MET A 57 0.82 3.17 10.58
CA MET A 57 -0.15 3.17 9.48
C MET A 57 -1.45 2.43 9.85
N LYS A 58 -1.34 1.35 10.63
CA LYS A 58 -2.52 0.65 11.17
C LYS A 58 -3.45 1.60 11.94
N GLU A 59 -2.86 2.45 12.79
CA GLU A 59 -3.62 3.43 13.59
C GLU A 59 -4.20 4.54 12.73
N TYR A 60 -3.44 5.01 11.74
CA TYR A 60 -3.90 6.05 10.82
C TYR A 60 -5.10 5.59 9.99
N ILE A 61 -5.05 4.37 9.44
CA ILE A 61 -6.17 3.81 8.67
C ILE A 61 -7.38 3.58 9.58
N ALA A 62 -7.18 3.04 10.78
CA ALA A 62 -8.28 2.81 11.73
C ALA A 62 -8.96 4.13 12.16
N ALA A 63 -8.20 5.19 12.37
CA ALA A 63 -8.72 6.49 12.79
C ALA A 63 -9.37 7.27 11.64
N SER A 64 -8.74 7.30 10.46
CA SER A 64 -9.27 8.05 9.30
C SER A 64 -10.43 7.34 8.61
N GLY A 65 -10.43 6.00 8.63
CA GLY A 65 -11.36 5.18 7.86
C GLY A 65 -11.02 5.06 6.38
N PHE A 66 -9.85 5.57 5.94
CA PHE A 66 -9.45 5.59 4.54
C PHE A 66 -7.99 5.15 4.35
N PHE A 67 -7.73 4.52 3.23
CA PHE A 67 -6.38 4.29 2.73
C PHE A 67 -6.31 4.46 1.22
N SER A 68 -5.15 4.83 0.71
CA SER A 68 -4.84 4.79 -0.72
C SER A 68 -3.81 3.73 -1.03
N VAL A 69 -3.83 3.25 -2.27
CA VAL A 69 -2.81 2.38 -2.83
C VAL A 69 -2.27 3.05 -4.08
N ASN A 70 -0.97 3.24 -4.13
CA ASN A 70 -0.27 3.80 -5.27
C ASN A 70 0.55 2.69 -5.94
N ILE A 71 0.25 2.41 -7.19
CA ILE A 71 0.87 1.39 -8.02
C ILE A 71 2.04 2.03 -8.76
N LEU A 72 3.27 1.62 -8.46
CA LEU A 72 4.46 2.16 -9.11
C LEU A 72 4.74 1.45 -10.44
N PRO A 73 5.31 2.16 -11.42
CA PRO A 73 5.77 1.52 -12.66
C PRO A 73 6.97 0.61 -12.40
N SER A 74 7.17 -0.40 -13.25
CA SER A 74 8.42 -1.16 -13.33
C SER A 74 9.61 -0.19 -13.44
N GLY A 75 10.73 -0.50 -12.81
CA GLY A 75 11.85 0.44 -12.64
C GLY A 75 11.71 1.42 -11.48
N GLY A 76 10.58 1.44 -10.78
CA GLY A 76 10.30 2.38 -9.70
C GLY A 76 10.94 2.08 -8.34
N ARG A 77 11.95 1.18 -8.28
CA ARG A 77 12.63 0.79 -7.03
C ARG A 77 13.20 1.99 -6.27
N ASP A 78 13.87 2.91 -6.97
CA ASP A 78 14.48 4.07 -6.32
C ASP A 78 13.42 5.05 -5.81
N MET A 79 12.31 5.17 -6.51
CA MET A 79 11.15 5.90 -6.02
C MET A 79 10.60 5.25 -4.73
N ALA A 80 10.44 3.92 -4.71
CA ALA A 80 9.93 3.20 -3.54
C ALA A 80 10.83 3.36 -2.30
N LYS A 81 12.15 3.49 -2.47
CA LYS A 81 13.08 3.74 -1.35
C LYS A 81 12.75 4.98 -0.53
N ALA A 82 12.19 6.02 -1.14
CA ALA A 82 11.80 7.25 -0.46
C ALA A 82 10.74 7.01 0.62
N PHE A 83 10.01 5.91 0.54
CA PHE A 83 8.88 5.58 1.41
C PHE A 83 9.18 4.50 2.47
N LEU A 84 10.37 3.90 2.45
CA LEU A 84 10.74 2.81 3.37
C LEU A 84 10.68 3.20 4.84
N LYS A 85 10.89 4.47 5.17
CA LYS A 85 10.84 4.99 6.55
C LYS A 85 9.44 5.50 6.96
N GLY A 86 8.44 5.31 6.10
CA GLY A 86 7.08 5.77 6.37
C GLY A 86 6.94 7.28 6.51
N PRO A 87 7.38 8.08 5.50
CA PRO A 87 7.32 9.53 5.61
C PRO A 87 5.88 10.06 5.62
N GLU A 88 5.72 11.21 6.26
CA GLU A 88 4.52 12.03 6.24
C GLU A 88 4.70 13.22 5.27
N ALA A 89 3.58 13.84 4.89
CA ALA A 89 3.62 15.01 4.02
C ALA A 89 4.29 16.20 4.72
N GLU A 90 5.13 16.88 3.96
CA GLU A 90 5.80 18.12 4.34
C GLU A 90 5.87 19.04 3.13
N GLY A 91 5.22 20.20 3.22
CA GLY A 91 5.27 21.20 2.18
C GLY A 91 4.76 20.77 0.78
N GLY A 92 3.77 19.89 0.71
CA GLY A 92 3.19 19.41 -0.58
C GLY A 92 3.95 18.24 -1.20
N THR A 93 4.93 17.66 -0.50
CA THR A 93 5.64 16.44 -0.90
C THR A 93 5.57 15.38 0.20
N ILE A 94 5.78 14.12 -0.15
CA ILE A 94 5.99 13.01 0.78
C ILE A 94 7.27 12.27 0.35
N GLY A 95 8.25 12.16 1.25
CA GLY A 95 9.55 11.59 0.91
C GLY A 95 10.22 12.32 -0.28
N GLY A 96 10.02 13.63 -0.41
CA GLY A 96 10.51 14.44 -1.52
C GLY A 96 9.76 14.23 -2.85
N LYS A 97 8.65 13.47 -2.86
CA LYS A 97 7.85 13.17 -4.06
C LYS A 97 6.55 13.97 -4.06
N LYS A 98 6.17 14.49 -5.24
CA LYS A 98 4.90 15.21 -5.43
C LYS A 98 3.71 14.26 -5.26
N PHE A 99 2.66 14.77 -4.66
CA PHE A 99 1.37 14.07 -4.51
C PHE A 99 0.22 15.05 -4.62
N GLU A 100 -0.96 14.51 -4.83
CA GLU A 100 -2.24 15.22 -4.72
C GLU A 100 -3.14 14.47 -3.75
N GLY A 101 -4.11 15.15 -3.16
CA GLY A 101 -5.12 14.52 -2.31
C GLY A 101 -6.17 13.81 -3.15
N ALA A 102 -6.50 12.57 -2.80
CA ALA A 102 -7.69 11.89 -3.28
C ALA A 102 -8.95 12.55 -2.70
N LYS A 103 -10.13 12.08 -3.07
CA LYS A 103 -11.43 12.61 -2.65
C LYS A 103 -11.54 12.82 -1.13
N ASN A 104 -10.99 11.93 -0.32
CA ASN A 104 -10.99 12.03 1.15
C ASN A 104 -9.61 12.42 1.73
N GLY A 105 -8.69 12.85 0.90
CA GLY A 105 -7.42 13.43 1.31
C GLY A 105 -6.25 12.46 1.40
N THR A 106 -6.43 11.16 1.19
CA THR A 106 -5.31 10.22 1.16
C THR A 106 -4.38 10.52 -0.04
N PRO A 107 -3.07 10.25 0.05
CA PRO A 107 -2.14 10.70 -0.96
C PRO A 107 -2.19 9.85 -2.24
N PHE A 108 -2.31 10.52 -3.39
CA PHE A 108 -2.08 9.98 -4.72
C PHE A 108 -0.74 10.50 -5.24
N LEU A 109 0.25 9.63 -5.34
CA LEU A 109 1.59 9.99 -5.79
C LEU A 109 1.61 10.32 -7.29
N ALA A 110 2.17 11.45 -7.65
CA ALA A 110 2.24 11.90 -9.06
C ALA A 110 3.02 10.94 -9.96
N GLY A 111 4.03 10.25 -9.42
CA GLY A 111 4.83 9.26 -10.13
C GLY A 111 4.24 7.85 -10.22
N ALA A 112 3.09 7.59 -9.58
CA ALA A 112 2.43 6.29 -9.67
C ALA A 112 1.78 6.10 -11.06
N SER A 113 1.76 4.85 -11.55
CA SER A 113 1.05 4.49 -12.78
C SER A 113 -0.47 4.60 -12.61
N ALA A 114 -0.95 4.20 -11.44
CA ALA A 114 -2.33 4.34 -11.01
C ALA A 114 -2.39 4.49 -9.50
N SER A 115 -3.44 5.10 -9.01
CA SER A 115 -3.74 5.21 -7.58
C SER A 115 -5.23 5.04 -7.35
N PHE A 116 -5.61 4.47 -6.22
CA PHE A 116 -7.00 4.42 -5.79
C PHE A 116 -7.11 4.64 -4.29
N GLU A 117 -8.23 5.21 -3.86
CA GLU A 117 -8.59 5.42 -2.46
C GLU A 117 -9.70 4.46 -2.07
N CYS A 118 -9.57 3.86 -0.91
CA CYS A 118 -10.58 2.98 -0.32
C CYS A 118 -11.13 3.55 0.98
N ARG A 119 -12.44 3.44 1.14
CA ARG A 119 -13.12 3.58 2.43
C ARG A 119 -13.15 2.21 3.11
N VAL A 120 -12.64 2.13 4.33
CA VAL A 120 -12.61 0.88 5.10
C VAL A 120 -14.04 0.40 5.36
N VAL A 121 -14.32 -0.86 5.03
CA VAL A 121 -15.60 -1.54 5.28
C VAL A 121 -15.48 -2.64 6.31
N GLN A 122 -14.30 -3.25 6.45
CA GLN A 122 -14.00 -4.29 7.44
C GLN A 122 -12.54 -4.22 7.87
N ALA A 123 -12.25 -4.69 9.08
CA ALA A 123 -10.90 -4.92 9.57
C ALA A 123 -10.85 -6.22 10.39
N LEU A 124 -9.74 -6.95 10.25
CA LEU A 124 -9.50 -8.23 10.90
C LEU A 124 -8.08 -8.27 11.44
N ASP A 125 -7.91 -8.66 12.69
CA ASP A 125 -6.58 -8.87 13.27
C ASP A 125 -6.06 -10.26 12.93
N ALA A 126 -4.88 -10.30 12.31
CA ALA A 126 -4.05 -11.48 12.15
C ALA A 126 -2.93 -11.47 13.21
N PRO A 127 -2.19 -12.55 13.42
CA PRO A 127 -1.20 -12.62 14.52
C PRO A 127 -0.17 -11.51 14.54
N ASP A 128 0.28 -11.02 13.39
CA ASP A 128 1.32 -10.00 13.26
C ASP A 128 0.98 -8.87 12.27
N HIS A 129 -0.23 -8.92 11.69
CA HIS A 129 -0.75 -7.90 10.78
C HIS A 129 -2.20 -7.59 11.11
N ARG A 130 -2.68 -6.45 10.66
CA ARG A 130 -4.10 -6.14 10.57
C ARG A 130 -4.50 -6.04 9.10
N ILE A 131 -5.55 -6.77 8.74
CA ILE A 131 -6.13 -6.75 7.40
C ILE A 131 -7.21 -5.69 7.37
N PHE A 132 -7.13 -4.77 6.42
CA PHE A 132 -8.20 -3.82 6.12
C PHE A 132 -8.80 -4.19 4.78
N ILE A 133 -10.13 -4.24 4.72
CA ILE A 133 -10.88 -4.37 3.48
C ILE A 133 -11.57 -3.04 3.23
N GLY A 134 -11.35 -2.46 2.06
CA GLY A 134 -11.92 -1.18 1.68
C GLY A 134 -12.62 -1.22 0.34
N GLU A 135 -13.69 -0.43 0.22
CA GLU A 135 -14.37 -0.16 -1.05
C GLU A 135 -13.67 0.97 -1.77
N VAL A 136 -13.36 0.77 -3.04
CA VAL A 136 -12.74 1.81 -3.88
C VAL A 136 -13.74 2.95 -4.09
N VAL A 137 -13.39 4.15 -3.67
CA VAL A 137 -14.24 5.37 -3.71
C VAL A 137 -13.67 6.47 -4.59
N ASP A 138 -12.40 6.37 -4.98
CA ASP A 138 -11.72 7.29 -5.90
C ASP A 138 -10.59 6.56 -6.61
N ALA A 139 -10.28 6.91 -7.85
CA ALA A 139 -9.19 6.31 -8.60
C ALA A 139 -8.69 7.21 -9.73
N VAL A 140 -7.41 7.06 -10.06
CA VAL A 140 -6.78 7.69 -11.22
C VAL A 140 -5.82 6.72 -11.89
N VAL A 141 -5.85 6.70 -13.22
CA VAL A 141 -4.90 5.97 -14.06
C VAL A 141 -4.09 7.00 -14.86
N ARG A 142 -2.77 6.94 -14.73
CA ARG A 142 -1.84 7.85 -15.42
C ARG A 142 -1.08 7.18 -16.55
N ARG A 143 -0.87 5.86 -16.44
CA ARG A 143 -0.12 5.07 -17.42
C ARG A 143 -0.78 3.71 -17.59
N GLU A 144 -1.46 3.50 -18.70
CA GLU A 144 -2.04 2.20 -19.04
C GLU A 144 -1.04 1.30 -19.76
N GLY A 145 -1.23 -0.02 -19.65
CA GLY A 145 -0.50 -1.03 -20.40
C GLY A 145 1.00 -1.09 -20.12
N LYS A 146 1.45 -0.56 -18.99
CA LYS A 146 2.84 -0.62 -18.53
C LYS A 146 3.00 -1.64 -17.41
N ASP A 147 4.16 -2.30 -17.39
CA ASP A 147 4.51 -3.19 -16.28
C ASP A 147 4.58 -2.41 -14.97
N VAL A 148 4.18 -3.07 -13.89
CA VAL A 148 4.17 -2.51 -12.55
C VAL A 148 5.32 -3.06 -11.72
N LEU A 149 5.74 -2.30 -10.71
CA LEU A 149 6.81 -2.69 -9.81
C LEU A 149 6.40 -3.90 -8.99
N THR A 150 7.25 -4.93 -8.99
CA THR A 150 7.07 -6.12 -8.16
C THR A 150 8.14 -6.20 -7.07
N LEU A 151 7.84 -6.91 -5.99
CA LEU A 151 8.82 -7.16 -4.93
C LEU A 151 10.07 -7.87 -5.49
N ARG A 152 9.88 -8.84 -6.39
CA ARG A 152 10.98 -9.58 -7.04
C ARG A 152 11.92 -8.66 -7.81
N GLU A 153 11.38 -7.70 -8.55
CA GLU A 153 12.17 -6.73 -9.33
C GLU A 153 13.09 -5.89 -8.43
N THR A 154 12.65 -5.56 -7.22
CA THR A 154 13.46 -4.75 -6.29
C THR A 154 14.66 -5.51 -5.71
N GLY A 155 14.64 -6.82 -5.70
CA GLY A 155 15.59 -7.67 -4.97
C GLY A 155 15.39 -7.63 -3.45
N TRP A 156 14.39 -6.93 -2.94
CA TRP A 156 14.08 -6.89 -1.51
C TRP A 156 13.40 -8.18 -1.09
N ARG A 157 13.64 -8.55 0.17
CA ARG A 157 13.00 -9.70 0.80
C ARG A 157 12.30 -9.27 2.06
N TYR A 158 11.14 -9.83 2.31
CA TYR A 158 10.52 -9.77 3.63
C TYR A 158 11.43 -10.53 4.60
N LYS A 159 12.04 -9.80 5.54
CA LYS A 159 12.81 -10.41 6.62
C LYS A 159 11.90 -10.48 7.85
N LYS A 160 11.66 -11.68 8.28
CA LYS A 160 11.30 -11.99 9.66
C LYS A 160 12.37 -12.87 10.27
#